data_d4ba57ebc3b36ea53a2c6c8ba187ca08
#
_entry.id   d4ba57ebc3b36ea53a2c6c8ba187ca08
#
_cell.length_a   1.000
_cell.length_b   1.000
_cell.length_c   1.000
_cell.angle_alpha   90.00
_cell.angle_beta   90.00
_cell.angle_gamma   90.00
#
_symmetry.space_group_name_H-M   'P 1'
#
loop_
_entity.id
_entity.type
_entity.pdbx_description
1 polymer ?
#
loop_
_entity_poly.entity_id
_entity_poly.type
_entity_poly.pdbx_seq_one_letter_code
_entity_poly.pdbx_strand_id
1 'polypeptide(L)'
;MNETYISFYLRSNRIHLFVDSLRNMGSPSRICFMVEESGDTLLVSPYGKRDFKSHSVPPEVYKGTGGMEVNSFKLCRIIADLHHWDLSRSYRVPGKVYPEQKVTIFKLSEAEVIDRVESDMP
;
A
#
# COMPACT_ATOMS: atom_id res chain seq x y z
N MET A 1 18.14 4.44 5.49
CA MET A 1 16.83 4.34 6.09
C MET A 1 15.81 3.92 5.07
N ASN A 2 15.01 2.95 5.46
CA ASN A 2 14.09 2.30 4.51
C ASN A 2 12.65 2.68 4.75
N GLU A 3 12.43 3.96 5.01
CA GLU A 3 11.08 4.49 5.21
C GLU A 3 10.37 4.70 3.89
N THR A 4 9.07 4.42 3.88
CA THR A 4 8.24 4.54 2.69
C THR A 4 6.79 4.80 3.09
N TYR A 5 5.91 4.88 2.09
CA TYR A 5 4.50 5.10 2.30
C TYR A 5 3.69 4.23 1.35
N ILE A 6 2.45 3.97 1.74
CA ILE A 6 1.44 3.41 0.86
C ILE A 6 0.23 4.35 0.91
N SER A 7 -0.39 4.60 -0.23
CA SER A 7 -1.54 5.49 -0.31
C SER A 7 -2.79 4.73 -0.73
N PHE A 8 -3.91 5.07 -0.09
CA PHE A 8 -5.21 4.47 -0.37
C PHE A 8 -6.16 5.56 -0.85
N TYR A 9 -6.59 5.45 -2.09
CA TYR A 9 -7.57 6.36 -2.70
C TYR A 9 -8.91 5.66 -2.70
N LEU A 10 -9.65 5.82 -1.61
CA LEU A 10 -10.82 4.99 -1.34
C LEU A 10 -11.98 5.19 -2.30
N ARG A 11 -12.12 6.38 -2.86
CA ARG A 11 -13.16 6.63 -3.85
C ARG A 11 -13.04 5.75 -5.10
N SER A 12 -11.81 5.46 -5.49
CA SER A 12 -11.53 4.66 -6.68
C SER A 12 -11.01 3.26 -6.35
N ASN A 13 -10.94 2.90 -5.07
CA ASN A 13 -10.41 1.63 -4.58
C ASN A 13 -9.00 1.36 -5.10
N ARG A 14 -8.20 2.41 -5.17
CA ARG A 14 -6.87 2.39 -5.74
C ARG A 14 -5.83 2.47 -4.64
N ILE A 15 -4.81 1.64 -4.74
CA ILE A 15 -3.71 1.58 -3.78
C ILE A 15 -2.43 1.90 -4.53
N HIS A 16 -1.65 2.86 -4.03
CA HIS A 16 -0.38 3.23 -4.65
C HIS A 16 0.79 2.81 -3.78
N LEU A 17 1.71 2.05 -4.38
CA LEU A 17 2.97 1.64 -3.76
C LEU A 17 4.11 2.37 -4.45
N PHE A 18 4.96 3.02 -3.68
CA PHE A 18 6.11 3.72 -4.23
C PHE A 18 7.20 2.75 -4.66
N VAL A 19 7.89 3.07 -5.76
CA VAL A 19 8.86 2.17 -6.37
C VAL A 19 10.02 1.86 -5.43
N ASP A 20 10.40 2.77 -4.55
CA ASP A 20 11.52 2.54 -3.65
C ASP A 20 11.27 1.37 -2.70
N SER A 21 10.02 1.20 -2.23
CA SER A 21 9.71 0.06 -1.38
C SER A 21 9.85 -1.25 -2.16
N LEU A 22 9.44 -1.25 -3.43
CA LEU A 22 9.53 -2.42 -4.27
C LEU A 22 10.98 -2.76 -4.61
N ARG A 23 11.79 -1.75 -4.95
CA ARG A 23 13.22 -1.96 -5.23
C ARG A 23 13.96 -2.49 -4.01
N ASN A 24 13.65 -1.97 -2.84
CA ASN A 24 14.31 -2.41 -1.61
C ASN A 24 13.90 -3.82 -1.19
N MET A 25 12.82 -4.35 -1.75
CA MET A 25 12.43 -5.75 -1.56
C MET A 25 13.00 -6.67 -2.65
N GLY A 26 13.89 -6.18 -3.50
CA GLY A 26 14.52 -6.98 -4.54
C GLY A 26 13.82 -6.89 -5.90
N SER A 27 13.05 -5.85 -6.15
CA SER A 27 12.34 -5.64 -7.42
C SER A 27 11.51 -6.87 -7.84
N PRO A 28 10.59 -7.32 -6.99
CA PRO A 28 9.83 -8.54 -7.30
C PRO A 28 8.91 -8.36 -8.50
N SER A 29 8.65 -9.46 -9.21
CA SER A 29 7.70 -9.44 -10.32
C SER A 29 6.25 -9.60 -9.86
N ARG A 30 6.04 -10.09 -8.64
CA ARG A 30 4.72 -10.24 -8.03
C ARG A 30 4.80 -9.97 -6.54
N ILE A 31 3.74 -9.40 -5.99
CA ILE A 31 3.64 -9.11 -4.55
C ILE A 31 2.30 -9.59 -4.00
N CYS A 32 2.22 -9.73 -2.70
CA CYS A 32 0.95 -9.95 -2.01
C CYS A 32 0.83 -9.01 -0.82
N PHE A 33 -0.42 -8.82 -0.41
CA PHE A 33 -0.78 -8.00 0.75
C PHE A 33 -1.33 -8.91 1.84
N MET A 34 -0.97 -8.63 3.09
CA MET A 34 -1.50 -9.37 4.24
C MET A 34 -1.77 -8.41 5.38
N VAL A 35 -3.00 -8.44 5.89
CA VAL A 35 -3.36 -7.68 7.11
C VAL A 35 -3.21 -8.65 8.27
N GLU A 36 -2.44 -8.26 9.30
CA GLU A 36 -2.24 -9.12 10.46
C GLU A 36 -3.50 -9.19 11.31
N GLU A 37 -3.57 -10.22 12.16
CA GLU A 37 -4.72 -10.44 13.04
C GLU A 37 -5.09 -9.21 13.88
N SER A 38 -4.10 -8.48 14.33
CA SER A 38 -4.34 -7.25 15.11
C SER A 38 -5.11 -6.20 14.32
N GLY A 39 -5.10 -6.28 12.99
CA GLY A 39 -5.71 -5.29 12.13
C GLY A 39 -4.91 -4.01 11.97
N ASP A 40 -3.81 -3.84 12.69
CA ASP A 40 -3.01 -2.62 12.68
C ASP A 40 -1.91 -2.61 11.63
N THR A 41 -1.45 -3.78 11.23
CA THR A 41 -0.28 -3.91 10.38
C THR A 41 -0.65 -4.49 9.02
N LEU A 42 -0.18 -3.82 7.97
CA LEU A 42 -0.28 -4.32 6.61
C LEU A 42 1.12 -4.70 6.13
N LEU A 43 1.26 -5.95 5.68
CA LEU A 43 2.52 -6.46 5.14
C LEU A 43 2.43 -6.55 3.63
N VAL A 44 3.49 -6.14 2.97
CA VAL A 44 3.65 -6.33 1.53
C VAL A 44 4.94 -7.10 1.32
N SER A 45 4.88 -8.18 0.56
CA SER A 45 6.06 -9.01 0.31
C SER A 45 6.02 -9.59 -1.10
N PRO A 46 7.19 -10.01 -1.62
CA PRO A 46 7.21 -10.75 -2.88
C PRO A 46 6.41 -12.03 -2.77
N TYR A 47 5.79 -12.42 -3.88
CA TYR A 47 4.97 -13.62 -3.90
C TYR A 47 5.22 -14.39 -5.19
N GLY A 48 5.66 -15.63 -5.07
CA GLY A 48 6.14 -16.40 -6.20
C GLY A 48 5.07 -17.13 -7.01
N LYS A 49 3.80 -17.04 -6.61
CA LYS A 49 2.72 -17.79 -7.26
C LYS A 49 1.78 -16.87 -8.01
N ARG A 50 1.23 -17.39 -9.12
CA ARG A 50 0.20 -16.69 -9.87
C ARG A 50 -1.16 -17.18 -9.40
N ASP A 51 -1.72 -16.54 -8.42
CA ASP A 51 -3.05 -16.84 -7.94
C ASP A 51 -3.77 -15.55 -7.54
N PHE A 52 -4.98 -15.67 -7.00
CA PHE A 52 -5.80 -14.51 -6.67
C PHE A 52 -5.20 -13.65 -5.54
N LYS A 53 -4.23 -14.16 -4.82
CA LYS A 53 -3.57 -13.41 -3.74
C LYS A 53 -2.44 -12.53 -4.24
N SER A 54 -1.97 -12.73 -5.46
CA SER A 54 -0.81 -12.02 -5.96
C SER A 54 -1.19 -10.91 -6.94
N HIS A 55 -0.35 -9.90 -6.96
CA HIS A 55 -0.47 -8.78 -7.89
C HIS A 55 0.81 -8.68 -8.70
N SER A 56 0.66 -8.63 -10.01
CA SER A 56 1.81 -8.47 -10.91
C SER A 56 2.39 -7.06 -10.77
N VAL A 57 3.71 -6.97 -10.74
CA VAL A 57 4.40 -5.67 -10.81
C VAL A 57 4.90 -5.50 -12.24
N PRO A 58 4.30 -4.57 -13.01
CA PRO A 58 4.76 -4.36 -14.39
C PRO A 58 6.22 -3.96 -14.43
N PRO A 59 7.02 -4.51 -15.36
CA PRO A 59 8.45 -4.17 -15.44
C PRO A 59 8.72 -2.67 -15.59
N GLU A 60 7.79 -1.92 -16.20
CA GLU A 60 7.91 -0.49 -16.39
C GLU A 60 7.99 0.29 -15.09
N VAL A 61 7.44 -0.27 -14.00
CA VAL A 61 7.49 0.36 -12.67
C VAL A 61 8.94 0.59 -12.26
N TYR A 62 9.81 -0.38 -12.53
CA TYR A 62 11.21 -0.30 -12.14
C TYR A 62 12.07 0.61 -13.01
N LYS A 63 11.52 1.09 -14.11
CA LYS A 63 12.20 2.04 -14.99
C LYS A 63 11.87 3.49 -14.63
N GLY A 64 10.89 3.70 -13.76
CA GLY A 64 10.43 5.03 -13.38
C GLY A 64 10.75 5.39 -11.96
N THR A 65 10.21 6.50 -11.51
CA THR A 65 10.40 7.01 -10.15
C THR A 65 9.11 7.04 -9.33
N GLY A 66 7.98 6.66 -9.93
CA GLY A 66 6.68 6.70 -9.27
C GLY A 66 6.39 5.46 -8.45
N GLY A 67 5.82 4.47 -9.08
CA GLY A 67 5.42 3.25 -8.40
C GLY A 67 4.35 2.51 -9.18
N MET A 68 3.61 1.64 -8.49
CA MET A 68 2.54 0.88 -9.10
C MET A 68 1.22 1.16 -8.41
N GLU A 69 0.15 0.93 -9.13
CA GLU A 69 -1.20 1.01 -8.57
C GLU A 69 -1.89 -0.33 -8.66
N VAL A 70 -2.62 -0.65 -7.61
CA VAL A 70 -3.42 -1.86 -7.52
C VAL A 70 -4.86 -1.43 -7.24
N ASN A 71 -5.80 -2.00 -7.98
CA ASN A 71 -7.22 -1.79 -7.70
C ASN A 71 -7.71 -2.96 -6.86
N SER A 72 -8.14 -2.68 -5.64
CA SER A 72 -8.68 -3.71 -4.76
C SER A 72 -9.78 -3.15 -3.88
N PHE A 73 -10.99 -3.37 -4.31
CA PHE A 73 -12.17 -3.02 -3.51
C PHE A 73 -12.14 -3.73 -2.16
N LYS A 74 -11.85 -5.03 -2.20
CA LYS A 74 -11.87 -5.86 -0.98
C LYS A 74 -10.86 -5.39 0.06
N LEU A 75 -9.62 -5.16 -0.34
CA LEU A 75 -8.58 -4.74 0.60
C LEU A 75 -8.88 -3.35 1.16
N CYS A 76 -9.29 -2.41 0.30
CA CYS A 76 -9.65 -1.07 0.73
C CYS A 76 -10.79 -1.10 1.76
N ARG A 77 -11.81 -1.92 1.53
CA ARG A 77 -12.96 -2.00 2.44
C ARG A 77 -12.61 -2.65 3.76
N ILE A 78 -11.81 -3.71 3.73
CA ILE A 78 -11.38 -4.38 4.97
C ILE A 78 -10.62 -3.40 5.86
N ILE A 79 -9.66 -2.68 5.29
CA ILE A 79 -8.84 -1.75 6.05
C ILE A 79 -9.67 -0.55 6.53
N ALA A 80 -10.50 0.01 5.64
CA ALA A 80 -11.34 1.14 6.00
C ALA A 80 -12.32 0.79 7.13
N ASP A 81 -12.90 -0.41 7.09
CA ASP A 81 -13.81 -0.86 8.14
C ASP A 81 -13.08 -1.05 9.47
N LEU A 82 -11.90 -1.64 9.44
CA LEU A 82 -11.11 -1.87 10.65
C LEU A 82 -10.69 -0.58 11.34
N HIS A 83 -10.37 0.44 10.55
CA HIS A 83 -9.82 1.70 11.07
C HIS A 83 -10.82 2.85 11.04
N HIS A 84 -12.06 2.58 10.67
CA HIS A 84 -13.12 3.60 10.57
C HIS A 84 -12.73 4.76 9.65
N TRP A 85 -12.08 4.43 8.53
CA TRP A 85 -11.71 5.43 7.55
C TRP A 85 -12.92 5.92 6.77
N ASP A 86 -12.90 7.19 6.41
CA ASP A 86 -13.93 7.80 5.58
C ASP A 86 -13.73 7.39 4.12
N LEU A 87 -14.70 6.71 3.55
CA LEU A 87 -14.61 6.17 2.17
C LEU A 87 -14.55 7.26 1.09
N SER A 88 -14.81 8.51 1.46
CA SER A 88 -14.70 9.64 0.52
C SER A 88 -13.32 10.30 0.55
N ARG A 89 -12.41 9.81 1.40
CA ARG A 89 -11.11 10.42 1.61
C ARG A 89 -9.97 9.54 1.09
N SER A 90 -8.78 10.12 1.07
CA SER A 90 -7.56 9.40 0.72
C SER A 90 -6.62 9.42 1.93
N TYR A 91 -5.91 8.32 2.11
CA TYR A 91 -5.05 8.14 3.28
C TYR A 91 -3.66 7.71 2.85
N ARG A 92 -2.65 8.19 3.59
CA ARG A 92 -1.27 7.76 3.43
C ARG A 92 -0.83 7.08 4.72
N VAL A 93 -0.21 5.92 4.60
CA VAL A 93 0.24 5.14 5.75
C VAL A 93 1.76 5.04 5.70
N PRO A 94 2.46 5.41 6.77
CA PRO A 94 3.91 5.24 6.81
C PRO A 94 4.28 3.78 6.98
N GLY A 95 5.43 3.42 6.46
CA GLY A 95 5.93 2.06 6.56
C GLY A 95 7.43 2.01 6.52
N LYS A 96 7.93 0.80 6.69
CA LYS A 96 9.37 0.56 6.70
C LYS A 96 9.68 -0.70 5.92
N VAL A 97 10.69 -0.62 5.07
CA VAL A 97 11.16 -1.78 4.31
C VAL A 97 12.21 -2.51 5.12
N TYR A 98 12.10 -3.82 5.15
CA TYR A 98 13.10 -4.71 5.75
C TYR A 98 13.69 -5.54 4.62
N PRO A 99 14.79 -5.06 3.99
CA PRO A 99 15.31 -5.69 2.77
C PRO A 99 15.76 -7.14 2.94
N GLU A 100 16.32 -7.48 4.09
CA GLU A 100 16.80 -8.85 4.34
C GLU A 100 15.64 -9.85 4.38
N GLN A 101 14.51 -9.44 4.96
CA GLN A 101 13.32 -10.27 5.04
C GLN A 101 12.44 -10.12 3.80
N LYS A 102 12.74 -9.16 2.94
CA LYS A 102 11.97 -8.84 1.75
C LYS A 102 10.50 -8.55 2.07
N VAL A 103 10.28 -7.69 3.07
CA VAL A 103 8.93 -7.30 3.47
C VAL A 103 8.90 -5.81 3.75
N THR A 104 7.77 -5.19 3.45
CA THR A 104 7.48 -3.82 3.86
C THR A 104 6.29 -3.87 4.82
N ILE A 105 6.44 -3.19 5.95
CA ILE A 105 5.44 -3.20 7.02
C ILE A 105 4.89 -1.79 7.16
N PHE A 106 3.57 -1.66 7.05
CA PHE A 106 2.87 -0.38 7.20
C PHE A 106 2.01 -0.40 8.46
N LYS A 107 2.08 0.67 9.25
CA LYS A 107 1.27 0.81 10.45
C LYS A 107 -0.01 1.58 10.14
N LEU A 108 -1.11 0.86 10.03
CA LEU A 108 -2.37 1.44 9.60
C LEU A 108 -2.93 2.46 10.59
N SER A 109 -2.64 2.31 11.88
CA SER A 109 -3.05 3.27 12.90
C SER A 109 -2.37 4.62 12.77
N GLU A 110 -1.27 4.71 12.00
CA GLU A 110 -0.54 5.95 11.78
C GLU A 110 -0.92 6.62 10.46
N ALA A 111 -2.03 6.20 9.87
CA ALA A 111 -2.50 6.80 8.63
C ALA A 111 -2.87 8.26 8.82
N GLU A 112 -2.61 9.06 7.79
CA GLU A 112 -3.03 10.46 7.76
C GLU A 112 -3.84 10.73 6.50
N VAL A 113 -4.79 11.64 6.62
CA VAL A 113 -5.60 12.09 5.48
C VAL A 113 -4.72 12.98 4.59
N ILE A 114 -4.69 12.69 3.30
CA ILE A 114 -3.83 13.42 2.36
C ILE A 114 -4.58 14.28 1.36
N ASP A 115 -5.90 14.12 1.25
CA ASP A 115 -6.70 14.96 0.38
C ASP A 115 -7.46 15.99 1.21
N ARG A 116 -7.74 17.13 0.59
CA ARG A 116 -8.53 18.18 1.22
C ARG A 116 -10.00 18.02 0.91
N VAL A 117 -10.81 18.30 1.91
CA VAL A 117 -12.23 18.53 1.70
C VAL A 117 -12.39 20.00 1.34
N GLU A 118 -13.35 20.32 0.47
CA GLU A 118 -13.58 21.69 0.03
C GLU A 118 -13.74 22.67 1.19
N SER A 119 -14.39 22.24 2.27
CA SER A 119 -14.58 23.04 3.46
C SER A 119 -13.28 23.39 4.20
N ASP A 120 -12.18 22.67 3.92
CA ASP A 120 -10.89 22.93 4.55
C ASP A 120 -10.09 23.98 3.79
N MET A 121 -10.57 24.44 2.67
CA MET A 121 -9.87 25.41 1.86
C MET A 121 -10.14 26.82 2.38
N PRO A 122 -9.09 27.65 2.43
CA PRO A 122 -9.26 29.05 2.90
C PRO A 122 -10.11 29.88 1.96
#